data_ec4435512122b6a7297dc548d934c8f9
#
_entry.id   ec4435512122b6a7297dc548d934c8f9
#
_cell.length_a   1.000
_cell.length_b   1.000
_cell.length_c   1.000
_cell.angle_alpha   90.00
_cell.angle_beta   90.00
_cell.angle_gamma   90.00
#
_symmetry.space_group_name_H-M   'P 1'
#
loop_
_entity.id
_entity.type
_entity.pdbx_description
1 polymer ?
#
loop_
_entity_poly.entity_id
_entity_poly.type
_entity_poly.pdbx_seq_one_letter_code
_entity_poly.pdbx_strand_id
1 'polypeptide(L)'
;MEIMLHPEWSYQAVIYEMNVRQLTREGTLRAAAAKLGFLRDMGIDAVWLMPVYPIGAEGRKGSLGSYYSIRDYCAVDPGLGTMGDFDAFVAEAHRLGMKVLLDWVANHTARDARWVGEKPADWYERCLLYTSDAA
;
A
#
# COMPACT_ATOMS: atom_id res chain seq x y z
N MET A 1 8.47 -1.23 31.71
CA MET A 1 8.05 -0.69 30.42
C MET A 1 9.30 -0.61 29.54
N GLU A 2 9.46 -1.56 28.65
CA GLU A 2 10.61 -1.61 27.75
C GLU A 2 10.47 -0.44 26.75
N ILE A 3 11.43 0.46 26.76
CA ILE A 3 11.43 1.58 25.79
C ILE A 3 11.75 0.95 24.44
N MET A 4 10.79 0.91 23.53
CA MET A 4 11.07 0.55 22.14
C MET A 4 12.00 1.61 21.56
N LEU A 5 13.27 1.23 21.36
CA LEU A 5 14.23 2.08 20.67
C LEU A 5 13.87 2.13 19.20
N HIS A 6 13.59 3.32 18.70
CA HIS A 6 13.43 3.54 17.27
C HIS A 6 14.77 3.31 16.55
N PRO A 7 14.76 2.76 15.33
CA PRO A 7 15.98 2.65 14.55
C PRO A 7 16.54 4.06 14.28
N GLU A 8 17.86 4.22 14.38
CA GLU A 8 18.54 5.52 14.32
C GLU A 8 18.15 6.34 13.08
N TRP A 9 18.02 5.69 11.93
CA TRP A 9 17.63 6.36 10.68
C TRP A 9 16.25 7.03 10.75
N SER A 10 15.34 6.59 11.62
CA SER A 10 13.96 7.09 11.67
C SER A 10 13.82 8.45 12.34
N TYR A 11 14.80 8.90 13.14
CA TYR A 11 14.70 10.15 13.89
C TYR A 11 14.73 11.41 13.02
N GLN A 12 15.38 11.34 11.87
CA GLN A 12 15.52 12.48 10.95
C GLN A 12 15.00 12.15 9.54
N ALA A 13 14.33 11.00 9.37
CA ALA A 13 13.88 10.54 8.08
C ALA A 13 12.80 11.45 7.49
N VAL A 14 13.01 11.84 6.25
CA VAL A 14 11.98 12.51 5.43
C VAL A 14 11.20 11.43 4.69
N ILE A 15 9.90 11.37 4.94
CA ILE A 15 9.00 10.36 4.35
C ILE A 15 8.17 11.01 3.25
N TYR A 16 8.13 10.36 2.09
CA TYR A 16 7.27 10.74 0.98
C TYR A 16 6.14 9.71 0.84
N GLU A 17 4.89 10.13 1.10
CA GLU A 17 3.71 9.32 0.84
C GLU A 17 3.46 9.27 -0.67
N MET A 18 3.45 8.06 -1.23
CA MET A 18 3.39 7.83 -2.66
C MET A 18 2.08 7.16 -3.08
N ASN A 19 1.30 7.86 -3.87
CA ASN A 19 0.21 7.26 -4.62
C ASN A 19 0.75 6.79 -5.98
N VAL A 20 1.05 5.50 -6.13
CA VAL A 20 1.64 4.93 -7.35
C VAL A 20 0.79 5.22 -8.58
N ARG A 21 -0.54 5.12 -8.46
CA ARG A 21 -1.49 5.36 -9.56
C ARG A 21 -1.43 6.79 -10.11
N GLN A 22 -1.04 7.76 -9.29
CA GLN A 22 -1.06 9.18 -9.63
C GLN A 22 0.33 9.80 -9.81
N LEU A 23 1.39 9.09 -9.45
CA LEU A 23 2.75 9.62 -9.49
C LEU A 23 3.25 9.88 -10.91
N THR A 24 2.87 9.01 -11.84
CA THR A 24 3.25 9.10 -13.25
C THR A 24 2.02 8.94 -14.14
N ARG A 25 2.17 9.28 -15.41
CA ARG A 25 1.10 9.09 -16.41
C ARG A 25 0.71 7.62 -16.56
N GLU A 26 1.68 6.72 -16.47
CA GLU A 26 1.49 5.27 -16.59
C GLU A 26 0.81 4.69 -15.34
N GLY A 27 1.03 5.30 -14.17
CA GLY A 27 0.44 4.88 -12.90
C GLY A 27 0.88 3.50 -12.42
N THR A 28 2.10 3.05 -12.76
CA THR A 28 2.62 1.71 -12.47
C THR A 28 3.82 1.74 -11.52
N LEU A 29 4.06 0.62 -10.83
CA LEU A 29 5.23 0.44 -9.96
C LEU A 29 6.55 0.61 -10.72
N ARG A 30 6.61 0.13 -11.96
CA ARG A 30 7.80 0.29 -12.82
C ARG A 30 8.08 1.75 -13.14
N ALA A 31 7.06 2.52 -13.48
CA ALA A 31 7.22 3.95 -13.74
C ALA A 31 7.55 4.74 -12.45
N ALA A 32 6.96 4.33 -11.32
CA ALA A 32 7.27 4.89 -10.00
C ALA A 32 8.73 4.62 -9.60
N ALA A 33 9.25 3.40 -9.84
CA ALA A 33 10.64 3.06 -9.56
C ALA A 33 11.63 4.01 -10.29
N ALA A 34 11.33 4.40 -11.52
CA ALA A 34 12.14 5.35 -12.28
C ALA A 34 12.20 6.76 -11.67
N LYS A 35 11.30 7.10 -10.71
CA LYS A 35 11.29 8.38 -10.00
C LYS A 35 12.06 8.36 -8.67
N LEU A 36 12.44 7.18 -8.17
CA LEU A 36 13.09 7.05 -6.87
C LEU A 36 14.41 7.83 -6.78
N GLY A 37 15.23 7.81 -7.84
CA GLY A 37 16.48 8.59 -7.88
C GLY A 37 16.23 10.09 -7.67
N PHE A 38 15.24 10.65 -8.38
CA PHE A 38 14.84 12.05 -8.21
C PHE A 38 14.37 12.35 -6.78
N LEU A 39 13.56 11.47 -6.18
CA LEU A 39 13.10 11.64 -4.80
C LEU A 39 14.28 11.57 -3.82
N ARG A 40 15.22 10.66 -4.05
CA ARG A 40 16.45 10.57 -3.24
C ARG A 40 17.28 11.85 -3.31
N ASP A 41 17.44 12.41 -4.50
CA ASP A 41 18.18 13.67 -4.72
C ASP A 41 17.50 14.87 -4.02
N MET A 42 16.17 14.81 -3.85
CA MET A 42 15.41 15.78 -3.05
C MET A 42 15.57 15.61 -1.54
N GLY A 43 16.27 14.57 -1.08
CA GLY A 43 16.46 14.31 0.35
C GLY A 43 15.42 13.38 0.98
N ILE A 44 14.64 12.64 0.19
CA ILE A 44 13.68 11.65 0.72
C ILE A 44 14.42 10.40 1.17
N ASP A 45 14.20 9.97 2.41
CA ASP A 45 14.83 8.81 3.02
C ASP A 45 13.94 7.57 2.98
N ALA A 46 12.64 7.76 2.97
CA ALA A 46 11.68 6.67 2.91
C ALA A 46 10.49 7.01 2.00
N VAL A 47 10.00 6.02 1.27
CA VAL A 47 8.74 6.10 0.53
C VAL A 47 7.68 5.28 1.26
N TRP A 48 6.54 5.90 1.53
CA TRP A 48 5.36 5.24 2.07
C TRP A 48 4.37 5.01 0.93
N LEU A 49 4.25 3.75 0.51
CA LEU A 49 3.29 3.38 -0.52
C LEU A 49 1.87 3.35 0.05
N MET A 50 0.97 4.16 -0.50
CA MET A 50 -0.46 3.94 -0.32
C MET A 50 -0.80 2.50 -0.77
N PRO A 51 -1.95 1.92 -0.32
CA PRO A 51 -2.23 0.52 -0.58
C PRO A 51 -2.07 0.14 -2.05
N VAL A 52 -1.27 -0.89 -2.32
CA VAL A 52 -0.94 -1.40 -3.66
C VAL A 52 -1.69 -2.70 -3.99
N TYR A 53 -2.60 -3.09 -3.13
CA TYR A 53 -3.34 -4.35 -3.20
C TYR A 53 -4.51 -4.29 -4.20
N PRO A 54 -4.99 -5.44 -4.72
CA PRO A 54 -6.21 -5.50 -5.51
C PRO A 54 -7.41 -4.91 -4.75
N ILE A 55 -8.19 -4.10 -5.46
CA ILE A 55 -9.35 -3.41 -4.91
C ILE A 55 -10.62 -4.25 -5.11
N GLY A 56 -11.49 -4.30 -4.09
CA GLY A 56 -12.76 -4.97 -4.16
C GLY A 56 -13.64 -4.49 -5.32
N ALA A 57 -14.43 -5.38 -5.87
CA ALA A 57 -15.38 -5.09 -6.94
C ALA A 57 -16.79 -4.84 -6.42
N GLU A 58 -17.18 -5.53 -5.34
CA GLU A 58 -18.51 -5.40 -4.75
C GLU A 58 -18.69 -4.05 -4.05
N GLY A 59 -19.72 -3.30 -4.45
CA GLY A 59 -19.99 -1.97 -3.88
C GLY A 59 -19.00 -0.89 -4.27
N ARG A 60 -18.14 -1.14 -5.28
CA ARG A 60 -17.11 -0.21 -5.74
C ARG A 60 -17.70 1.15 -6.13
N LYS A 61 -17.15 2.22 -5.58
CA LYS A 61 -17.49 3.59 -5.96
C LYS A 61 -16.56 4.07 -7.08
N GLY A 62 -17.12 4.54 -8.18
CA GLY A 62 -16.37 4.96 -9.37
C GLY A 62 -15.73 3.78 -10.12
N SER A 63 -14.96 4.09 -11.18
CA SER A 63 -14.36 3.07 -12.05
C SER A 63 -13.21 2.31 -11.41
N LEU A 64 -12.42 2.99 -10.58
CA LEU A 64 -11.19 2.44 -10.00
C LEU A 64 -11.35 1.96 -8.56
N GLY A 65 -12.33 2.50 -7.82
CA GLY A 65 -12.53 2.18 -6.41
C GLY A 65 -11.52 2.83 -5.46
N SER A 66 -11.71 2.56 -4.17
CA SER A 66 -10.83 3.04 -3.10
C SER A 66 -9.64 2.11 -2.92
N TYR A 67 -8.44 2.66 -2.77
CA TYR A 67 -7.23 1.90 -2.40
C TYR A 67 -7.38 1.15 -1.07
N TYR A 68 -8.22 1.68 -0.19
CA TYR A 68 -8.45 1.12 1.14
C TYR A 68 -9.51 0.02 1.17
N SER A 69 -10.19 -0.25 0.04
CA SER A 69 -11.11 -1.39 -0.10
C SER A 69 -10.32 -2.61 -0.59
N ILE A 70 -9.53 -3.20 0.30
CA ILE A 70 -8.56 -4.25 -0.02
C ILE A 70 -9.25 -5.59 -0.22
N ARG A 71 -9.04 -6.21 -1.38
CA ARG A 71 -9.56 -7.52 -1.73
C ARG A 71 -8.61 -8.66 -1.36
N ASP A 72 -7.30 -8.46 -1.55
CA ASP A 72 -6.28 -9.47 -1.25
C ASP A 72 -5.00 -8.79 -0.77
N TYR A 73 -4.62 -9.05 0.49
CA TYR A 73 -3.39 -8.52 1.09
C TYR A 73 -2.11 -9.19 0.62
N CYS A 74 -2.21 -10.31 -0.11
CA CYS A 74 -1.07 -11.09 -0.58
C CYS A 74 -0.78 -10.90 -2.07
N ALA A 75 -1.41 -9.91 -2.71
CA ALA A 75 -1.27 -9.66 -4.13
C ALA A 75 -1.05 -8.16 -4.42
N VAL A 76 -0.50 -7.87 -5.59
CA VAL A 76 -0.39 -6.52 -6.15
C VAL A 76 -1.55 -6.29 -7.11
N ASP A 77 -2.13 -5.08 -7.09
CA ASP A 77 -3.18 -4.69 -8.04
C ASP A 77 -2.64 -4.79 -9.48
N PRO A 78 -3.30 -5.55 -10.37
CA PRO A 78 -2.85 -5.73 -11.75
C PRO A 78 -2.71 -4.41 -12.53
N GLY A 79 -3.46 -3.37 -12.14
CA GLY A 79 -3.34 -2.03 -12.74
C GLY A 79 -2.03 -1.31 -12.36
N LEU A 80 -1.39 -1.71 -11.25
CA LEU A 80 -0.10 -1.17 -10.81
C LEU A 80 1.08 -1.98 -11.32
N GLY A 81 0.88 -3.26 -11.62
CA GLY A 81 1.91 -4.17 -12.07
C GLY A 81 1.81 -5.56 -11.47
N THR A 82 2.94 -6.26 -11.43
CA THR A 82 3.08 -7.62 -10.89
C THR A 82 3.81 -7.60 -9.54
N MET A 83 3.83 -8.73 -8.85
CA MET A 83 4.69 -8.92 -7.67
C MET A 83 6.17 -8.70 -8.01
N GLY A 84 6.62 -9.16 -9.20
CA GLY A 84 7.98 -8.90 -9.67
C GLY A 84 8.29 -7.42 -9.89
N ASP A 85 7.30 -6.61 -10.31
CA ASP A 85 7.48 -5.16 -10.43
C ASP A 85 7.56 -4.50 -9.03
N PHE A 86 6.83 -5.04 -8.05
CA PHE A 86 6.93 -4.60 -6.66
C PHE A 86 8.30 -4.94 -6.06
N ASP A 87 8.78 -6.17 -6.25
CA ASP A 87 10.11 -6.59 -5.79
C ASP A 87 11.22 -5.72 -6.42
N ALA A 88 11.10 -5.42 -7.71
CA ALA A 88 12.03 -4.54 -8.41
C ALA A 88 11.99 -3.10 -7.87
N PHE A 89 10.81 -2.58 -7.54
CA PHE A 89 10.65 -1.27 -6.90
C PHE A 89 11.35 -1.22 -5.54
N VAL A 90 11.13 -2.24 -4.70
CA VAL A 90 11.76 -2.33 -3.37
C VAL A 90 13.28 -2.45 -3.50
N ALA A 91 13.76 -3.29 -4.43
CA ALA A 91 15.20 -3.45 -4.68
C ALA A 91 15.85 -2.13 -5.12
N GLU A 92 15.20 -1.37 -5.99
CA GLU A 92 15.71 -0.07 -6.44
C GLU A 92 15.72 0.97 -5.30
N ALA A 93 14.66 1.03 -4.48
CA ALA A 93 14.63 1.90 -3.31
C ALA A 93 15.79 1.58 -2.35
N HIS A 94 16.01 0.29 -2.06
CA HIS A 94 17.10 -0.15 -1.19
C HIS A 94 18.47 0.15 -1.81
N ARG A 95 18.65 -0.02 -3.13
CA ARG A 95 19.90 0.34 -3.84
C ARG A 95 20.24 1.84 -3.68
N LEU A 96 19.22 2.69 -3.62
CA LEU A 96 19.36 4.13 -3.39
C LEU A 96 19.49 4.49 -1.89
N GLY A 97 19.53 3.49 -1.00
CA GLY A 97 19.59 3.70 0.45
C GLY A 97 18.27 4.17 1.07
N MET A 98 17.18 4.11 0.33
CA MET A 98 15.84 4.49 0.79
C MET A 98 15.13 3.32 1.48
N LYS A 99 14.21 3.63 2.41
CA LYS A 99 13.32 2.66 3.04
C LYS A 99 11.96 2.64 2.33
N VAL A 100 11.28 1.50 2.39
CA VAL A 100 9.92 1.34 1.88
C VAL A 100 9.00 1.01 3.04
N LEU A 101 7.92 1.78 3.18
CA LEU A 101 6.84 1.57 4.13
C LEU A 101 5.60 1.16 3.34
N LEU A 102 4.86 0.20 3.85
CA LEU A 102 3.58 -0.20 3.28
C LEU A 102 2.45 0.28 4.18
N ASP A 103 1.39 0.75 3.56
CA ASP A 103 0.17 1.06 4.28
C ASP A 103 -0.49 -0.22 4.80
N TRP A 104 -0.79 -0.25 6.09
CA TRP A 104 -1.39 -1.39 6.77
C TRP A 104 -2.83 -1.10 7.16
N VAL A 105 -3.78 -1.61 6.39
CA VAL A 105 -5.22 -1.43 6.62
C VAL A 105 -5.74 -2.61 7.44
N ALA A 106 -5.67 -2.52 8.76
CA ALA A 106 -6.11 -3.58 9.67
C ALA A 106 -7.58 -3.46 10.09
N ASN A 107 -8.21 -2.30 9.86
CA ASN A 107 -9.56 -2.01 10.36
C ASN A 107 -10.67 -2.73 9.58
N HIS A 108 -10.52 -2.87 8.27
CA HIS A 108 -11.55 -3.44 7.39
C HIS A 108 -10.95 -4.02 6.12
N THR A 109 -11.75 -4.77 5.38
CA THR A 109 -11.44 -5.28 4.04
C THR A 109 -12.55 -4.88 3.07
N ALA A 110 -12.35 -5.13 1.77
CA ALA A 110 -13.45 -5.14 0.81
C ALA A 110 -14.48 -6.21 1.18
N ARG A 111 -15.74 -6.04 0.76
CA ARG A 111 -16.80 -7.02 1.01
C ARG A 111 -16.53 -8.36 0.33
N ASP A 112 -15.93 -8.33 -0.85
CA ASP A 112 -15.50 -9.48 -1.64
C ASP A 112 -14.03 -9.85 -1.41
N ALA A 113 -13.48 -9.47 -0.24
CA ALA A 113 -12.13 -9.85 0.12
C ALA A 113 -12.01 -11.36 0.27
N ARG A 114 -10.90 -11.89 -0.22
CA ARG A 114 -10.59 -13.32 -0.17
C ARG A 114 -10.74 -13.92 1.23
N TRP A 115 -10.29 -13.21 2.25
CA TRP A 115 -10.36 -13.66 3.63
C TRP A 115 -11.78 -13.77 4.18
N VAL A 116 -12.76 -13.03 3.64
CA VAL A 116 -14.17 -13.13 4.08
C VAL A 116 -14.73 -14.53 3.85
N GLY A 117 -14.27 -15.22 2.79
CA GLY A 117 -14.67 -16.59 2.49
C GLY A 117 -13.73 -17.68 3.03
N GLU A 118 -12.46 -17.35 3.28
CA GLU A 118 -11.42 -18.33 3.63
C GLU A 118 -11.10 -18.39 5.13
N LYS A 119 -11.36 -17.31 5.88
CA LYS A 119 -11.01 -17.22 7.30
C LYS A 119 -12.22 -17.49 8.20
N PRO A 120 -11.99 -17.93 9.44
CA PRO A 120 -13.07 -18.11 10.42
C PRO A 120 -13.91 -16.85 10.61
N ALA A 121 -15.19 -17.02 10.92
CA ALA A 121 -16.14 -15.89 11.04
C ALA A 121 -15.78 -14.89 12.14
N ASP A 122 -15.03 -15.32 13.16
CA ASP A 122 -14.54 -14.50 14.26
C ASP A 122 -13.38 -13.56 13.90
N TRP A 123 -12.83 -13.69 12.68
CA TRP A 123 -11.88 -12.71 12.13
C TRP A 123 -12.54 -11.38 11.81
N TYR A 124 -13.88 -11.37 11.67
CA TYR A 124 -14.64 -10.19 11.27
C TYR A 124 -15.73 -9.86 12.29
N GLU A 125 -15.65 -8.68 12.86
CA GLU A 125 -16.76 -8.11 13.60
C GLU A 125 -17.75 -7.47 12.62
N ARG A 126 -18.97 -8.04 12.55
CA ARG A 126 -20.03 -7.55 11.65
C ARG A 126 -21.01 -6.72 12.42
N CYS A 127 -21.11 -5.43 12.09
CA CYS A 127 -22.10 -4.53 12.66
C CYS A 127 -23.04 -4.04 11.55
N LEU A 128 -24.35 -4.20 11.77
CA LEU A 128 -25.38 -3.74 10.82
C LEU A 128 -25.47 -2.22 10.71
N LEU A 129 -24.97 -1.50 11.71
CA LEU A 129 -25.04 -0.03 11.79
C LEU A 129 -23.71 0.65 11.38
N TYR A 130 -22.62 -0.12 11.26
CA TYR A 130 -21.32 0.43 10.89
C TYR A 130 -21.08 0.21 9.40
N THR A 131 -21.08 1.31 8.65
CA THR A 131 -20.65 1.32 7.25
C THR A 131 -19.37 2.12 7.15
N SER A 132 -18.25 1.48 6.81
CA SER A 132 -17.05 2.20 6.41
C SER A 132 -17.25 2.78 5.01
N ASP A 133 -17.04 4.08 4.84
CA ASP A 133 -17.12 4.72 3.52
C ASP A 133 -16.00 4.26 2.58
N ALA A 134 -14.97 3.60 3.12
CA ALA A 134 -13.85 3.05 2.35
C ALA A 134 -14.12 1.63 1.82
N ALA A 135 -15.13 0.94 2.33
CA ALA A 135 -15.50 -0.41 1.90
C ALA A 135 -16.51 -0.40 0.76
#